data_9270dfdd5ebee2fc6c5334b7d5825284
#
_entry.id   9270dfdd5ebee2fc6c5334b7d5825284
#
_cell.length_a   1.000
_cell.length_b   1.000
_cell.length_c   1.000
_cell.angle_alpha   90.00
_cell.angle_beta   90.00
_cell.angle_gamma   90.00
#
_symmetry.space_group_name_H-M   'P 1'
#
loop_
_entity.id
_entity.type
_entity.pdbx_description
1 polymer ?
#
loop_
_entity_poly.entity_id
_entity_poly.type
_entity_poly.pdbx_seq_one_letter_code
_entity_poly.pdbx_strand_id
1 'polypeptide(L)'
;FLMSIPKILVTGANGQIGRVLTEALRNVYGNDAVLATDITKLETTKEPFEFLDILNNQRLREIVEDHKITQIYHLAAILSANGEWNPIKTWNINLNGLLAILELAREKEMDKIFFPSTIAVFGKTTPRINTPQDVPLLPTTVYGMSKSTGELWCNYYFQRYGVDVRSLRYPGIIGWQSLPAGGTTDYAVEIYHEALKNGKYECFLAENTRLPMMYMDDAIKATIDLMSAPKADIHVRYGYNLAAMSFSPAEIAQEIKKHIPNFEITYKPDFRQDIAASWTESIDDSKARTDWKWKPDFDLEKMTIDMLSHLS
;
A
#
# COMPACT_ATOMS: atom_id res chain seq x y z
N PHE A 1 -28.23 -17.72 -6.20
CA PHE A 1 -26.93 -17.89 -6.90
C PHE A 1 -25.87 -18.00 -5.85
N LEU A 2 -25.28 -19.17 -5.62
CA LEU A 2 -24.04 -19.34 -4.88
C LEU A 2 -22.96 -18.60 -5.68
N MET A 3 -22.46 -17.47 -5.16
CA MET A 3 -21.30 -16.84 -5.77
C MET A 3 -20.15 -17.84 -5.69
N SER A 4 -19.53 -18.14 -6.82
CA SER A 4 -18.35 -19.00 -6.85
C SER A 4 -17.22 -18.33 -6.04
N ILE A 5 -16.48 -19.10 -5.26
CA ILE A 5 -15.31 -18.62 -4.54
C ILE A 5 -14.30 -18.08 -5.58
N PRO A 6 -13.83 -16.83 -5.46
CA PRO A 6 -12.89 -16.27 -6.41
C PRO A 6 -11.56 -17.04 -6.39
N LYS A 7 -10.88 -17.11 -7.53
CA LYS A 7 -9.49 -17.54 -7.62
C LYS A 7 -8.61 -16.30 -7.69
N ILE A 8 -7.78 -16.10 -6.68
CA ILE A 8 -7.05 -14.86 -6.42
C ILE A 8 -5.57 -15.06 -6.68
N LEU A 9 -4.97 -14.16 -7.46
CA LEU A 9 -3.53 -14.02 -7.60
C LEU A 9 -3.05 -12.79 -6.82
N VAL A 10 -2.04 -12.96 -5.98
CA VAL A 10 -1.34 -11.85 -5.31
C VAL A 10 0.07 -11.75 -5.90
N THR A 11 0.40 -10.65 -6.55
CA THR A 11 1.76 -10.37 -7.02
C THR A 11 2.52 -9.53 -6.01
N GLY A 12 3.82 -9.76 -5.83
CA GLY A 12 4.57 -9.08 -4.76
C GLY A 12 4.15 -9.57 -3.36
N ALA A 13 3.79 -10.84 -3.26
CA ALA A 13 3.24 -11.45 -2.05
C ALA A 13 4.21 -11.49 -0.86
N ASN A 14 5.51 -11.38 -1.10
CA ASN A 14 6.53 -11.34 -0.05
C ASN A 14 6.88 -9.92 0.42
N GLY A 15 6.26 -8.88 -0.16
CA GLY A 15 6.38 -7.50 0.28
C GLY A 15 5.68 -7.23 1.62
N GLN A 16 5.85 -6.02 2.16
CA GLN A 16 5.30 -5.61 3.45
C GLN A 16 3.77 -5.84 3.54
N ILE A 17 3.01 -5.28 2.60
CA ILE A 17 1.55 -5.47 2.55
C ILE A 17 1.22 -6.88 2.04
N GLY A 18 1.96 -7.37 1.04
CA GLY A 18 1.66 -8.64 0.36
C GLY A 18 1.58 -9.83 1.29
N ARG A 19 2.49 -9.95 2.25
CA ARG A 19 2.51 -11.04 3.23
C ARG A 19 1.26 -11.07 4.10
N VAL A 20 0.88 -9.93 4.63
CA VAL A 20 -0.28 -9.81 5.52
C VAL A 20 -1.59 -9.95 4.74
N LEU A 21 -1.68 -9.30 3.57
CA LEU A 21 -2.85 -9.40 2.71
C LEU A 21 -3.09 -10.82 2.20
N THR A 22 -2.04 -11.53 1.76
CA THR A 22 -2.16 -12.91 1.29
C THR A 22 -2.75 -13.82 2.38
N GLU A 23 -2.27 -13.69 3.61
CA GLU A 23 -2.80 -14.47 4.73
C GLU A 23 -4.24 -14.08 5.07
N ALA A 24 -4.56 -12.79 5.09
CA ALA A 24 -5.92 -12.32 5.32
C ALA A 24 -6.90 -12.82 4.25
N LEU A 25 -6.51 -12.79 2.97
CA LEU A 25 -7.32 -13.33 1.88
C LEU A 25 -7.53 -14.85 2.00
N ARG A 26 -6.51 -15.60 2.41
CA ARG A 26 -6.62 -17.03 2.69
C ARG A 26 -7.57 -17.33 3.84
N ASN A 27 -7.57 -16.51 4.87
CA ASN A 27 -8.52 -16.65 5.98
C ASN A 27 -9.97 -16.39 5.54
N VAL A 28 -10.19 -15.50 4.58
CA VAL A 28 -11.54 -15.18 4.06
C VAL A 28 -12.03 -16.19 3.04
N TYR A 29 -11.19 -16.58 2.08
CA TYR A 29 -11.59 -17.35 0.89
C TYR A 29 -11.11 -18.80 0.90
N GLY A 30 -10.24 -19.17 1.83
CA GLY A 30 -9.58 -20.47 1.89
C GLY A 30 -8.20 -20.46 1.23
N ASN A 31 -7.32 -21.33 1.73
CA ASN A 31 -5.93 -21.39 1.28
C ASN A 31 -5.79 -21.65 -0.23
N ASP A 32 -6.58 -22.60 -0.75
CA ASP A 32 -6.53 -23.01 -2.17
C ASP A 32 -7.15 -22.00 -3.15
N ALA A 33 -7.78 -20.97 -2.62
CA ALA A 33 -8.34 -19.87 -3.41
C ALA A 33 -7.33 -18.76 -3.72
N VAL A 34 -6.18 -18.73 -3.03
CA VAL A 34 -5.22 -17.61 -3.09
C VAL A 34 -3.82 -18.10 -3.43
N LEU A 35 -3.39 -17.82 -4.66
CA LEU A 35 -2.04 -18.06 -5.13
C LEU A 35 -1.15 -16.84 -4.85
N ALA A 36 -0.10 -17.04 -4.07
CA ALA A 36 0.94 -16.04 -3.84
C ALA A 36 2.00 -16.11 -4.94
N THR A 37 2.47 -14.95 -5.42
CA THR A 37 3.59 -14.90 -6.38
C THR A 37 4.57 -13.79 -6.06
N ASP A 38 5.85 -14.05 -6.28
CA ASP A 38 6.93 -13.07 -6.12
C ASP A 38 8.16 -13.52 -6.95
N ILE A 39 9.15 -12.64 -7.09
CA ILE A 39 10.44 -12.96 -7.69
C ILE A 39 11.34 -13.78 -6.77
N THR A 40 11.06 -13.80 -5.48
CA THR A 40 11.79 -14.56 -4.46
C THR A 40 10.83 -15.34 -3.59
N LYS A 41 11.28 -16.47 -3.04
CA LYS A 41 10.56 -17.23 -2.03
C LYS A 41 11.29 -17.12 -0.70
N LEU A 42 10.60 -16.67 0.32
CA LEU A 42 11.12 -16.60 1.69
C LEU A 42 10.89 -17.94 2.41
N GLU A 43 11.69 -18.22 3.43
CA GLU A 43 11.47 -19.42 4.29
C GLU A 43 10.07 -19.43 4.94
N THR A 44 9.53 -18.24 5.21
CA THR A 44 8.18 -18.05 5.79
C THR A 44 7.06 -18.06 4.76
N THR A 45 7.38 -18.15 3.45
CA THR A 45 6.35 -18.16 2.39
C THR A 45 5.56 -19.46 2.44
N LYS A 46 4.24 -19.35 2.64
CA LYS A 46 3.31 -20.48 2.66
C LYS A 46 2.79 -20.80 1.25
N GLU A 47 2.55 -22.10 0.99
CA GLU A 47 1.89 -22.55 -0.25
C GLU A 47 0.38 -22.25 -0.23
N PRO A 48 -0.28 -22.11 -1.40
CA PRO A 48 0.32 -22.20 -2.75
C PRO A 48 1.13 -20.95 -3.12
N PHE A 49 2.30 -21.18 -3.74
CA PHE A 49 3.22 -20.14 -4.17
C PHE A 49 3.85 -20.49 -5.53
N GLU A 50 4.00 -19.48 -6.41
CA GLU A 50 4.77 -19.62 -7.66
C GLU A 50 5.68 -18.42 -7.89
N PHE A 51 6.82 -18.67 -8.58
CA PHE A 51 7.70 -17.59 -9.00
C PHE A 51 7.12 -16.82 -10.18
N LEU A 52 7.10 -15.49 -10.05
CA LEU A 52 6.67 -14.58 -11.10
C LEU A 52 7.50 -13.29 -11.07
N ASP A 53 8.23 -13.03 -12.15
CA ASP A 53 8.63 -11.68 -12.51
C ASP A 53 7.47 -11.05 -13.27
N ILE A 54 6.95 -9.94 -12.75
CA ILE A 54 5.77 -9.24 -13.31
C ILE A 54 6.01 -8.74 -14.75
N LEU A 55 7.26 -8.59 -15.16
CA LEU A 55 7.64 -8.25 -16.55
C LEU A 55 7.63 -9.46 -17.49
N ASN A 56 7.50 -10.67 -16.97
CA ASN A 56 7.34 -11.88 -17.77
C ASN A 56 5.86 -12.12 -18.12
N ASN A 57 5.38 -11.45 -19.17
CA ASN A 57 3.98 -11.49 -19.60
C ASN A 57 3.51 -12.91 -19.96
N GLN A 58 4.41 -13.75 -20.51
CA GLN A 58 4.06 -15.13 -20.83
C GLN A 58 3.81 -15.94 -19.56
N ARG A 59 4.69 -15.83 -18.56
CA ARG A 59 4.52 -16.53 -17.28
C ARG A 59 3.29 -16.07 -16.52
N LEU A 60 3.01 -14.76 -16.52
CA LEU A 60 1.79 -14.20 -15.94
C LEU A 60 0.54 -14.83 -16.58
N ARG A 61 0.50 -14.92 -17.89
CA ARG A 61 -0.62 -15.53 -18.65
C ARG A 61 -0.79 -17.01 -18.31
N GLU A 62 0.29 -17.78 -18.30
CA GLU A 62 0.28 -19.22 -17.94
C GLU A 62 -0.32 -19.41 -16.53
N ILE A 63 0.16 -18.67 -15.53
CA ILE A 63 -0.36 -18.73 -14.16
C ILE A 63 -1.85 -18.44 -14.12
N VAL A 64 -2.29 -17.38 -14.79
CA VAL A 64 -3.71 -16.99 -14.80
C VAL A 64 -4.59 -18.07 -15.42
N GLU A 65 -4.13 -18.70 -16.52
CA GLU A 65 -4.88 -19.76 -17.21
C GLU A 65 -4.90 -21.07 -16.41
N ASP A 66 -3.74 -21.52 -15.94
CA ASP A 66 -3.58 -22.79 -15.22
C ASP A 66 -4.37 -22.81 -13.91
N HIS A 67 -4.36 -21.70 -13.16
CA HIS A 67 -5.07 -21.56 -11.88
C HIS A 67 -6.46 -20.96 -12.02
N LYS A 68 -6.91 -20.64 -13.25
CA LYS A 68 -8.24 -20.04 -13.51
C LYS A 68 -8.48 -18.79 -12.67
N ILE A 69 -7.48 -17.91 -12.60
CA ILE A 69 -7.51 -16.69 -11.78
C ILE A 69 -8.64 -15.77 -12.26
N THR A 70 -9.44 -15.28 -11.34
CA THR A 70 -10.55 -14.35 -11.60
C THR A 70 -10.31 -12.97 -10.99
N GLN A 71 -9.41 -12.86 -9.99
CA GLN A 71 -9.05 -11.60 -9.36
C GLN A 71 -7.54 -11.48 -9.17
N ILE A 72 -6.98 -10.28 -9.37
CA ILE A 72 -5.57 -10.01 -9.13
C ILE A 72 -5.42 -8.87 -8.13
N TYR A 73 -4.61 -9.08 -7.09
CA TYR A 73 -4.11 -8.05 -6.19
C TYR A 73 -2.65 -7.75 -6.56
N HIS A 74 -2.45 -6.64 -7.27
CA HIS A 74 -1.15 -6.31 -7.86
C HIS A 74 -0.30 -5.45 -6.92
N LEU A 75 0.53 -6.10 -6.10
CA LEU A 75 1.39 -5.42 -5.12
C LEU A 75 2.87 -5.32 -5.54
N ALA A 76 3.28 -6.03 -6.60
CA ALA A 76 4.65 -6.00 -7.09
C ALA A 76 5.05 -4.58 -7.54
N ALA A 77 5.97 -3.94 -6.82
CA ALA A 77 6.45 -2.59 -7.11
C ALA A 77 7.78 -2.29 -6.41
N ILE A 78 8.55 -1.34 -6.96
CA ILE A 78 9.68 -0.70 -6.30
C ILE A 78 9.16 0.56 -5.61
N LEU A 79 9.53 0.75 -4.31
CA LEU A 79 9.06 1.84 -3.46
C LEU A 79 9.82 3.17 -3.68
N SER A 80 9.33 4.24 -3.04
CA SER A 80 9.73 5.64 -3.30
C SER A 80 11.25 5.90 -3.19
N ALA A 81 11.85 5.68 -2.03
CA ALA A 81 13.26 5.99 -1.85
C ALA A 81 14.18 5.08 -2.68
N ASN A 82 13.90 3.77 -2.70
CA ASN A 82 14.66 2.81 -3.51
C ASN A 82 14.48 3.03 -5.01
N GLY A 83 13.33 3.56 -5.43
CA GLY A 83 13.02 3.84 -6.82
C GLY A 83 13.91 4.91 -7.44
N GLU A 84 14.37 5.88 -6.66
CA GLU A 84 15.21 6.98 -7.15
C GLU A 84 16.63 6.53 -7.56
N TRP A 85 17.11 5.39 -7.05
CA TRP A 85 18.42 4.84 -7.44
C TRP A 85 18.44 4.30 -8.87
N ASN A 86 17.29 3.86 -9.39
CA ASN A 86 17.17 3.38 -10.78
C ASN A 86 15.79 3.71 -11.34
N PRO A 87 15.56 4.97 -11.76
CA PRO A 87 14.23 5.45 -12.12
C PRO A 87 13.62 4.73 -13.33
N ILE A 88 14.43 4.36 -14.32
CA ILE A 88 13.91 3.64 -15.51
C ILE A 88 13.48 2.22 -15.17
N LYS A 89 14.25 1.52 -14.35
CA LYS A 89 13.88 0.18 -13.85
C LYS A 89 12.59 0.26 -13.02
N THR A 90 12.50 1.26 -12.14
CA THR A 90 11.31 1.48 -11.31
C THR A 90 10.08 1.75 -12.16
N TRP A 91 10.19 2.62 -13.15
CA TRP A 91 9.12 2.88 -14.10
C TRP A 91 8.67 1.61 -14.83
N ASN A 92 9.61 0.84 -15.37
CA ASN A 92 9.31 -0.39 -16.10
C ASN A 92 8.56 -1.41 -15.23
N ILE A 93 9.04 -1.67 -14.01
CA ILE A 93 8.38 -2.63 -13.12
C ILE A 93 7.00 -2.13 -12.70
N ASN A 94 6.90 -0.89 -12.23
CA ASN A 94 5.68 -0.38 -11.63
C ASN A 94 4.57 -0.12 -12.66
N LEU A 95 4.92 0.39 -13.85
CA LEU A 95 3.91 0.72 -14.85
C LEU A 95 3.69 -0.42 -15.86
N ASN A 96 4.73 -0.98 -16.45
CA ASN A 96 4.54 -2.02 -17.46
C ASN A 96 3.99 -3.31 -16.84
N GLY A 97 4.32 -3.61 -15.56
CA GLY A 97 3.67 -4.69 -14.82
C GLY A 97 2.16 -4.49 -14.68
N LEU A 98 1.73 -3.27 -14.34
CA LEU A 98 0.30 -2.93 -14.28
C LEU A 98 -0.36 -3.05 -15.64
N LEU A 99 0.27 -2.52 -16.71
CA LEU A 99 -0.30 -2.59 -18.07
C LEU A 99 -0.50 -4.02 -18.53
N ALA A 100 0.44 -4.92 -18.25
CA ALA A 100 0.30 -6.35 -18.56
C ALA A 100 -0.90 -6.97 -17.85
N ILE A 101 -1.12 -6.63 -16.57
CA ILE A 101 -2.29 -7.10 -15.82
C ILE A 101 -3.59 -6.53 -16.37
N LEU A 102 -3.66 -5.24 -16.68
CA LEU A 102 -4.86 -4.62 -17.22
C LEU A 102 -5.27 -5.21 -18.58
N GLU A 103 -4.30 -5.44 -19.48
CA GLU A 103 -4.57 -6.10 -20.76
C GLU A 103 -5.06 -7.55 -20.54
N LEU A 104 -4.40 -8.30 -19.68
CA LEU A 104 -4.81 -9.66 -19.38
C LEU A 104 -6.21 -9.71 -18.73
N ALA A 105 -6.51 -8.76 -17.84
CA ALA A 105 -7.82 -8.63 -17.24
C ALA A 105 -8.92 -8.34 -18.27
N ARG A 106 -8.64 -7.49 -19.26
CA ARG A 106 -9.53 -7.20 -20.36
C ARG A 106 -9.76 -8.44 -21.26
N GLU A 107 -8.67 -9.11 -21.64
CA GLU A 107 -8.73 -10.29 -22.53
C GLU A 107 -9.43 -11.48 -21.87
N LYS A 108 -9.27 -11.68 -20.58
CA LYS A 108 -9.82 -12.82 -19.83
C LYS A 108 -11.11 -12.50 -19.10
N GLU A 109 -11.65 -11.28 -19.27
CA GLU A 109 -12.87 -10.82 -18.60
C GLU A 109 -12.86 -11.08 -17.08
N MET A 110 -11.74 -10.67 -16.43
CA MET A 110 -11.55 -10.88 -14.99
C MET A 110 -12.58 -10.11 -14.16
N ASP A 111 -12.94 -10.66 -13.01
CA ASP A 111 -13.93 -10.06 -12.12
C ASP A 111 -13.47 -8.72 -11.57
N LYS A 112 -12.23 -8.66 -11.02
CA LYS A 112 -11.70 -7.47 -10.34
C LYS A 112 -10.18 -7.43 -10.33
N ILE A 113 -9.64 -6.22 -10.37
CA ILE A 113 -8.21 -5.95 -10.18
C ILE A 113 -8.04 -4.95 -9.04
N PHE A 114 -7.16 -5.24 -8.11
CA PHE A 114 -6.71 -4.28 -7.10
C PHE A 114 -5.36 -3.70 -7.49
N PHE A 115 -5.26 -2.37 -7.51
CA PHE A 115 -4.03 -1.62 -7.73
C PHE A 115 -3.76 -0.66 -6.56
N PRO A 116 -2.70 -0.88 -5.76
CA PRO A 116 -2.34 0.05 -4.70
C PRO A 116 -1.70 1.31 -5.27
N SER A 117 -2.37 2.45 -5.08
CA SER A 117 -1.79 3.78 -5.21
C SER A 117 -1.27 4.27 -3.85
N THR A 118 -0.87 5.51 -3.73
CA THR A 118 -0.10 6.03 -2.61
C THR A 118 -0.26 7.55 -2.48
N ILE A 119 -0.01 8.09 -1.27
CA ILE A 119 0.13 9.53 -1.06
C ILE A 119 1.29 10.16 -1.86
N ALA A 120 2.23 9.35 -2.35
CA ALA A 120 3.35 9.82 -3.18
C ALA A 120 2.89 10.36 -4.56
N VAL A 121 1.62 10.21 -4.95
CA VAL A 121 1.04 10.84 -6.15
C VAL A 121 0.82 12.34 -5.96
N PHE A 122 0.76 12.83 -4.73
CA PHE A 122 0.64 14.24 -4.41
C PHE A 122 2.00 14.95 -4.57
N GLY A 123 1.95 16.24 -4.86
CA GLY A 123 3.14 17.07 -5.05
C GLY A 123 3.05 18.41 -4.32
N LYS A 124 4.05 19.24 -4.51
CA LYS A 124 4.21 20.53 -3.79
C LYS A 124 3.05 21.51 -3.96
N THR A 125 2.28 21.41 -5.05
CA THR A 125 1.12 22.27 -5.33
C THR A 125 -0.19 21.73 -4.78
N THR A 126 -0.19 20.50 -4.24
CA THR A 126 -1.37 19.89 -3.64
C THR A 126 -1.70 20.59 -2.31
N PRO A 127 -2.98 20.89 -2.02
CA PRO A 127 -3.38 21.35 -0.69
C PRO A 127 -2.91 20.36 0.37
N ARG A 128 -2.15 20.83 1.38
CA ARG A 128 -1.47 19.93 2.33
C ARG A 128 -2.39 19.41 3.44
N ILE A 129 -3.43 20.17 3.78
CA ILE A 129 -4.37 19.86 4.87
C ILE A 129 -5.71 19.46 4.25
N ASN A 130 -6.25 18.33 4.70
CA ASN A 130 -7.50 17.77 4.17
C ASN A 130 -7.47 17.68 2.63
N THR A 131 -6.39 17.13 2.08
CA THR A 131 -6.21 17.01 0.62
C THR A 131 -7.45 16.39 -0.02
N PRO A 132 -8.16 17.12 -0.90
CA PRO A 132 -9.37 16.62 -1.55
C PRO A 132 -9.10 15.40 -2.44
N GLN A 133 -10.15 14.63 -2.73
CA GLN A 133 -10.09 13.49 -3.64
C GLN A 133 -9.59 13.89 -5.03
N ASP A 134 -10.11 14.98 -5.56
CA ASP A 134 -9.86 15.45 -6.91
C ASP A 134 -8.92 16.67 -6.88
N VAL A 135 -7.64 16.42 -7.14
CA VAL A 135 -6.59 17.44 -7.22
C VAL A 135 -5.62 17.11 -8.35
N PRO A 136 -4.93 18.09 -8.93
CA PRO A 136 -3.83 17.84 -9.86
C PRO A 136 -2.73 17.01 -9.16
N LEU A 137 -2.36 15.89 -9.77
CA LEU A 137 -1.29 15.02 -9.28
C LEU A 137 0.03 15.44 -9.93
N LEU A 138 0.95 16.00 -9.13
CA LEU A 138 2.28 16.44 -9.57
C LEU A 138 3.37 15.83 -8.69
N PRO A 139 3.54 14.50 -8.76
CA PRO A 139 4.51 13.78 -7.92
C PRO A 139 5.95 14.21 -8.20
N THR A 140 6.80 14.11 -7.17
CA THR A 140 8.22 14.49 -7.23
C THR A 140 9.17 13.30 -7.32
N THR A 141 8.66 12.07 -7.29
CA THR A 141 9.45 10.84 -7.39
C THR A 141 9.00 9.99 -8.58
N VAL A 142 9.90 9.16 -9.12
CA VAL A 142 9.54 8.20 -10.18
C VAL A 142 8.48 7.21 -9.70
N TYR A 143 8.52 6.83 -8.43
CA TYR A 143 7.48 6.01 -7.81
C TYR A 143 6.11 6.69 -7.88
N GLY A 144 6.02 7.94 -7.41
CA GLY A 144 4.78 8.72 -7.49
C GLY A 144 4.30 8.93 -8.92
N MET A 145 5.21 9.21 -9.87
CA MET A 145 4.88 9.31 -11.31
C MET A 145 4.30 8.01 -11.86
N SER A 146 4.91 6.86 -11.54
CA SER A 146 4.41 5.56 -12.00
C SER A 146 3.03 5.24 -11.42
N LYS A 147 2.78 5.61 -10.15
CA LYS A 147 1.50 5.37 -9.48
C LYS A 147 0.40 6.31 -10.01
N SER A 148 0.68 7.61 -10.17
CA SER A 148 -0.30 8.56 -10.74
C SER A 148 -0.66 8.22 -12.19
N THR A 149 0.33 7.82 -12.99
CA THR A 149 0.09 7.32 -14.36
C THR A 149 -0.73 6.03 -14.32
N GLY A 150 -0.44 5.13 -13.38
CA GLY A 150 -1.22 3.91 -13.17
C GLY A 150 -2.69 4.19 -12.82
N GLU A 151 -2.97 5.20 -11.98
CA GLU A 151 -4.35 5.63 -11.70
C GLU A 151 -5.11 6.04 -12.98
N LEU A 152 -4.46 6.79 -13.87
CA LEU A 152 -5.05 7.20 -15.16
C LEU A 152 -5.34 5.97 -16.04
N TRP A 153 -4.44 5.00 -16.10
CA TRP A 153 -4.65 3.76 -16.84
C TRP A 153 -5.78 2.90 -16.24
N CYS A 154 -5.87 2.80 -14.93
CA CYS A 154 -6.97 2.09 -14.26
C CYS A 154 -8.32 2.70 -14.63
N ASN A 155 -8.44 4.04 -14.56
CA ASN A 155 -9.65 4.75 -14.96
C ASN A 155 -9.97 4.57 -16.45
N TYR A 156 -8.95 4.65 -17.32
CA TYR A 156 -9.12 4.44 -18.77
C TYR A 156 -9.64 3.03 -19.08
N TYR A 157 -9.07 1.98 -18.46
CA TYR A 157 -9.53 0.61 -18.69
C TYR A 157 -10.94 0.35 -18.18
N PHE A 158 -11.31 0.97 -17.07
CA PHE A 158 -12.69 0.93 -16.60
C PHE A 158 -13.64 1.59 -17.58
N GLN A 159 -13.35 2.83 -17.98
CA GLN A 159 -14.24 3.59 -18.86
C GLN A 159 -14.34 2.99 -20.27
N ARG A 160 -13.21 2.55 -20.82
CA ARG A 160 -13.14 2.07 -22.20
C ARG A 160 -13.56 0.61 -22.38
N TYR A 161 -13.22 -0.23 -21.41
CA TYR A 161 -13.37 -1.70 -21.51
C TYR A 161 -14.22 -2.32 -20.40
N GLY A 162 -14.64 -1.56 -19.40
CA GLY A 162 -15.44 -2.06 -18.29
C GLY A 162 -14.69 -2.91 -17.26
N VAL A 163 -13.34 -2.94 -17.34
CA VAL A 163 -12.50 -3.68 -16.37
C VAL A 163 -12.69 -3.09 -14.97
N ASP A 164 -13.14 -3.90 -14.01
CA ASP A 164 -13.38 -3.47 -12.64
C ASP A 164 -12.04 -3.34 -11.87
N VAL A 165 -11.34 -2.21 -12.08
CA VAL A 165 -10.13 -1.88 -11.33
C VAL A 165 -10.52 -1.03 -10.13
N ARG A 166 -9.94 -1.36 -8.97
CA ARG A 166 -10.15 -0.66 -7.70
C ARG A 166 -8.80 -0.30 -7.10
N SER A 167 -8.70 0.90 -6.56
CA SER A 167 -7.42 1.44 -6.10
C SER A 167 -7.58 2.31 -4.85
N LEU A 168 -6.58 2.26 -3.98
CA LEU A 168 -6.46 3.06 -2.76
C LEU A 168 -5.17 3.88 -2.82
N ARG A 169 -5.21 5.15 -2.42
CA ARG A 169 -4.03 5.95 -2.12
C ARG A 169 -3.61 5.70 -0.69
N TYR A 170 -2.79 4.68 -0.48
CA TYR A 170 -2.32 4.34 0.86
C TYR A 170 -1.51 5.48 1.48
N PRO A 171 -1.78 5.80 2.75
CA PRO A 171 -0.86 6.57 3.61
C PRO A 171 0.44 5.79 3.87
N GLY A 172 1.29 6.31 4.74
CA GLY A 172 2.42 5.55 5.28
C GLY A 172 1.93 4.35 6.09
N ILE A 173 2.29 3.14 5.68
CA ILE A 173 1.82 1.90 6.33
C ILE A 173 2.79 1.49 7.43
N ILE A 174 2.26 1.24 8.62
CA ILE A 174 3.00 0.83 9.81
C ILE A 174 2.53 -0.55 10.23
N GLY A 175 3.47 -1.47 10.46
CA GLY A 175 3.16 -2.81 10.93
C GLY A 175 4.38 -3.50 11.50
N TRP A 176 4.16 -4.43 12.40
CA TRP A 176 5.20 -5.22 13.07
C TRP A 176 5.66 -6.44 12.25
N GLN A 177 4.88 -6.83 11.23
CA GLN A 177 5.07 -8.07 10.48
C GLN A 177 6.30 -8.08 9.57
N SER A 178 6.87 -6.92 9.28
CA SER A 178 8.07 -6.80 8.44
C SER A 178 8.95 -5.62 8.86
N LEU A 179 10.24 -5.77 8.63
CA LEU A 179 11.20 -4.67 8.81
C LEU A 179 10.98 -3.59 7.74
N PRO A 180 11.43 -2.35 8.01
CA PRO A 180 11.44 -1.28 7.02
C PRO A 180 12.13 -1.70 5.71
N ALA A 181 11.58 -1.26 4.57
CA ALA A 181 12.01 -1.68 3.24
C ALA A 181 12.56 -0.53 2.37
N GLY A 182 12.87 0.63 2.95
CA GLY A 182 13.38 1.82 2.25
C GLY A 182 12.29 2.76 1.77
N GLY A 183 11.19 2.87 2.51
CA GLY A 183 10.15 3.88 2.31
C GLY A 183 10.46 5.17 3.06
N THR A 184 9.90 6.29 2.59
CA THR A 184 10.06 7.61 3.24
C THR A 184 9.37 7.66 4.61
N THR A 185 8.33 6.85 4.83
CA THR A 185 7.56 6.76 6.08
C THR A 185 8.07 5.71 7.05
N ASP A 186 9.12 4.98 6.70
CA ASP A 186 9.62 3.83 7.47
C ASP A 186 10.18 4.20 8.85
N TYR A 187 10.47 5.49 9.10
CA TYR A 187 10.82 5.97 10.43
C TYR A 187 9.77 5.54 11.49
N ALA A 188 8.51 5.51 11.10
CA ALA A 188 7.40 5.16 11.99
C ALA A 188 7.33 3.65 12.33
N VAL A 189 8.12 2.82 11.65
CA VAL A 189 8.36 1.41 12.01
C VAL A 189 9.68 1.28 12.76
N GLU A 190 10.76 1.88 12.23
CA GLU A 190 12.10 1.85 12.83
C GLU A 190 12.10 2.34 14.29
N ILE A 191 11.34 3.38 14.59
CA ILE A 191 11.28 3.99 15.92
C ILE A 191 10.89 2.99 17.01
N TYR A 192 9.98 2.04 16.73
CA TYR A 192 9.55 1.02 17.69
C TYR A 192 10.66 0.00 17.95
N HIS A 193 11.32 -0.46 16.88
CA HIS A 193 12.44 -1.39 17.01
C HIS A 193 13.59 -0.77 17.79
N GLU A 194 13.95 0.47 17.50
CA GLU A 194 15.04 1.18 18.18
C GLU A 194 14.67 1.54 19.61
N ALA A 195 13.43 1.91 19.88
CA ALA A 195 12.97 2.17 21.25
C ALA A 195 13.11 0.94 22.14
N LEU A 196 12.69 -0.22 21.65
CA LEU A 196 12.80 -1.49 22.40
C LEU A 196 14.23 -1.99 22.55
N LYS A 197 15.04 -1.86 21.48
CA LYS A 197 16.40 -2.40 21.44
C LYS A 197 17.42 -1.50 22.14
N ASN A 198 17.36 -0.20 21.88
CA ASN A 198 18.41 0.76 22.24
C ASN A 198 17.90 1.87 23.17
N GLY A 199 16.60 2.00 23.39
CA GLY A 199 15.99 3.10 24.16
C GLY A 199 16.15 4.48 23.53
N LYS A 200 16.66 4.56 22.27
CA LYS A 200 16.88 5.81 21.54
C LYS A 200 16.76 5.62 20.03
N TYR A 201 16.40 6.68 19.33
CA TYR A 201 16.28 6.69 17.88
C TYR A 201 16.78 8.02 17.28
N GLU A 202 17.53 7.96 16.18
CA GLU A 202 17.88 9.11 15.35
C GLU A 202 16.96 9.11 14.11
N CYS A 203 15.97 10.02 14.10
CA CYS A 203 14.98 10.09 13.02
C CYS A 203 15.54 10.85 11.82
N PHE A 204 15.36 10.29 10.62
CA PHE A 204 15.79 10.90 9.37
C PHE A 204 14.79 11.93 8.80
N LEU A 205 13.72 12.22 9.51
CA LEU A 205 12.80 13.32 9.24
C LEU A 205 12.88 14.36 10.35
N ALA A 206 12.54 15.61 10.01
CA ALA A 206 12.44 16.68 11.00
C ALA A 206 11.30 16.43 12.00
N GLU A 207 11.48 16.92 13.21
CA GLU A 207 10.60 16.74 14.37
C GLU A 207 9.12 16.89 14.07
N ASN A 208 8.76 17.94 13.31
CA ASN A 208 7.39 18.34 13.05
C ASN A 208 6.87 17.93 11.65
N THR A 209 7.56 17.05 10.96
CA THR A 209 7.16 16.56 9.63
C THR A 209 5.93 15.69 9.76
N ARG A 210 4.75 16.29 9.56
CA ARG A 210 3.47 15.58 9.66
C ARG A 210 3.14 14.85 8.37
N LEU A 211 2.78 13.57 8.48
CA LEU A 211 2.39 12.72 7.37
C LEU A 211 1.14 11.90 7.73
N PRO A 212 0.26 11.62 6.75
CA PRO A 212 -0.82 10.66 6.97
C PRO A 212 -0.24 9.26 7.08
N MET A 213 -0.71 8.52 8.07
CA MET A 213 -0.26 7.18 8.43
C MET A 213 -1.44 6.25 8.65
N MET A 214 -1.19 4.95 8.51
CA MET A 214 -2.18 3.90 8.69
C MET A 214 -1.55 2.65 9.25
N TYR A 215 -2.22 2.01 10.20
CA TYR A 215 -1.79 0.72 10.70
C TYR A 215 -2.08 -0.39 9.68
N MET A 216 -1.24 -1.43 9.66
CA MET A 216 -1.34 -2.53 8.68
C MET A 216 -2.73 -3.17 8.67
N ASP A 217 -3.32 -3.41 9.83
CA ASP A 217 -4.62 -4.04 9.96
C ASP A 217 -5.73 -3.21 9.28
N ASP A 218 -5.67 -1.88 9.43
CA ASP A 218 -6.57 -0.96 8.72
C ASP A 218 -6.32 -0.96 7.21
N ALA A 219 -5.07 -1.06 6.76
CA ALA A 219 -4.75 -1.14 5.34
C ALA A 219 -5.31 -2.43 4.70
N ILE A 220 -5.17 -3.56 5.39
CA ILE A 220 -5.72 -4.85 4.95
C ILE A 220 -7.24 -4.81 4.92
N LYS A 221 -7.86 -4.31 6.01
CA LYS A 221 -9.31 -4.11 6.09
C LYS A 221 -9.82 -3.26 4.94
N ALA A 222 -9.21 -2.09 4.71
CA ALA A 222 -9.60 -1.20 3.61
C ALA A 222 -9.53 -1.88 2.24
N THR A 223 -8.49 -2.67 2.01
CA THR A 223 -8.31 -3.41 0.75
C THR A 223 -9.40 -4.44 0.54
N ILE A 224 -9.69 -5.24 1.56
CA ILE A 224 -10.73 -6.28 1.49
C ILE A 224 -12.12 -5.65 1.37
N ASP A 225 -12.42 -4.61 2.16
CA ASP A 225 -13.69 -3.90 2.13
C ASP A 225 -13.96 -3.28 0.74
N LEU A 226 -12.97 -2.57 0.18
CA LEU A 226 -13.07 -2.01 -1.17
C LEU A 226 -13.32 -3.10 -2.22
N MET A 227 -12.57 -4.19 -2.16
CA MET A 227 -12.70 -5.29 -3.14
C MET A 227 -14.00 -6.08 -2.99
N SER A 228 -14.57 -6.10 -1.79
CA SER A 228 -15.85 -6.76 -1.50
C SER A 228 -17.06 -5.89 -1.80
N ALA A 229 -16.90 -4.57 -1.86
CA ALA A 229 -18.01 -3.65 -2.11
C ALA A 229 -18.69 -3.92 -3.46
N PRO A 230 -20.01 -3.68 -3.58
CA PRO A 230 -20.72 -3.79 -4.86
C PRO A 230 -20.10 -2.86 -5.93
N LYS A 231 -20.00 -3.33 -7.18
CA LYS A 231 -19.43 -2.53 -8.28
C LYS A 231 -20.15 -1.18 -8.46
N ALA A 232 -21.45 -1.16 -8.18
CA ALA A 232 -22.29 0.03 -8.31
C ALA A 232 -21.95 1.13 -7.27
N ASP A 233 -21.36 0.75 -6.14
CA ASP A 233 -21.02 1.68 -5.06
C ASP A 233 -19.62 2.29 -5.26
N ILE A 234 -18.85 1.80 -6.22
CA ILE A 234 -17.49 2.26 -6.48
C ILE A 234 -17.52 3.38 -7.53
N HIS A 235 -17.48 4.63 -7.08
CA HIS A 235 -17.57 5.81 -7.95
C HIS A 235 -16.20 6.37 -8.35
N VAL A 236 -15.13 6.14 -7.56
CA VAL A 236 -13.77 6.54 -7.90
C VAL A 236 -13.04 5.35 -8.52
N ARG A 237 -12.51 5.54 -9.75
CA ARG A 237 -11.88 4.46 -10.55
C ARG A 237 -10.40 4.69 -10.82
N TYR A 238 -9.78 5.68 -10.17
CA TYR A 238 -8.35 5.96 -10.23
C TYR A 238 -7.67 5.61 -8.90
N GLY A 239 -7.99 6.25 -7.78
CA GLY A 239 -7.47 5.91 -6.46
C GLY A 239 -8.27 6.64 -5.39
N TYR A 240 -8.95 5.90 -4.50
CA TYR A 240 -9.61 6.52 -3.35
C TYR A 240 -8.58 7.10 -2.39
N ASN A 241 -8.78 8.34 -2.00
CA ASN A 241 -8.15 8.88 -0.81
C ASN A 241 -8.51 8.05 0.41
N LEU A 242 -7.52 7.77 1.24
CA LEU A 242 -7.70 6.96 2.44
C LEU A 242 -6.99 7.61 3.62
N ALA A 243 -7.68 7.80 4.73
CA ALA A 243 -7.14 8.39 5.94
C ALA A 243 -7.42 7.50 7.16
N ALA A 244 -6.46 7.44 8.08
CA ALA A 244 -6.63 6.84 9.40
C ALA A 244 -6.13 7.81 10.47
N MET A 245 -4.85 8.13 10.46
CA MET A 245 -4.23 9.06 11.41
C MET A 245 -3.23 9.97 10.69
N SER A 246 -2.82 11.03 11.35
CA SER A 246 -1.74 11.92 10.89
C SER A 246 -0.94 12.38 12.09
N PHE A 247 0.37 12.17 12.05
CA PHE A 247 1.26 12.55 13.16
C PHE A 247 2.68 12.87 12.66
N SER A 248 3.45 13.51 13.52
CA SER A 248 4.86 13.83 13.31
C SER A 248 5.78 12.87 14.08
N PRO A 249 7.10 12.84 13.77
CA PRO A 249 8.08 12.10 14.57
C PRO A 249 8.05 12.42 16.06
N ALA A 250 7.80 13.69 16.43
CA ALA A 250 7.68 14.09 17.83
C ALA A 250 6.45 13.46 18.51
N GLU A 251 5.32 13.42 17.82
CA GLU A 251 4.06 12.89 18.39
C GLU A 251 4.12 11.38 18.63
N ILE A 252 4.64 10.61 17.68
CA ILE A 252 4.83 9.15 17.88
C ILE A 252 5.86 8.87 18.97
N ALA A 253 6.92 9.68 19.07
CA ALA A 253 7.89 9.55 20.15
C ALA A 253 7.27 9.83 21.53
N GLN A 254 6.38 10.83 21.64
CA GLN A 254 5.65 11.11 22.87
C GLN A 254 4.72 9.96 23.26
N GLU A 255 4.07 9.33 22.26
CA GLU A 255 3.23 8.16 22.51
C GLU A 255 4.04 6.98 23.03
N ILE A 256 5.19 6.69 22.40
CA ILE A 256 6.11 5.63 22.85
C ILE A 256 6.61 5.88 24.27
N LYS A 257 6.92 7.13 24.65
CA LYS A 257 7.37 7.49 26.01
C LYS A 257 6.36 7.17 27.11
N LYS A 258 5.08 7.09 26.81
CA LYS A 258 4.08 6.63 27.78
C LYS A 258 4.32 5.19 28.25
N HIS A 259 4.92 4.37 27.37
CA HIS A 259 5.20 2.95 27.59
C HIS A 259 6.69 2.68 27.91
N ILE A 260 7.58 3.51 27.35
CA ILE A 260 9.04 3.44 27.53
C ILE A 260 9.51 4.83 28.02
N PRO A 261 9.40 5.17 29.32
CA PRO A 261 9.60 6.55 29.81
C PRO A 261 10.98 7.15 29.51
N ASN A 262 12.02 6.30 29.42
CA ASN A 262 13.40 6.71 29.17
C ASN A 262 13.76 6.75 27.67
N PHE A 263 12.78 6.58 26.77
CA PHE A 263 13.04 6.63 25.34
C PHE A 263 13.47 8.05 24.91
N GLU A 264 14.53 8.12 24.11
CA GLU A 264 15.10 9.37 23.59
C GLU A 264 15.02 9.40 22.07
N ILE A 265 14.71 10.55 21.49
CA ILE A 265 14.71 10.78 20.04
C ILE A 265 15.55 11.99 19.70
N THR A 266 16.32 11.87 18.62
CA THR A 266 17.04 12.99 17.96
C THR A 266 16.64 13.06 16.50
N TYR A 267 16.85 14.19 15.85
CA TYR A 267 16.45 14.44 14.48
C TYR A 267 17.64 14.81 13.62
N LYS A 268 17.83 14.06 12.53
CA LYS A 268 18.88 14.30 11.54
C LYS A 268 18.32 14.08 10.13
N PRO A 269 17.58 15.08 9.60
CA PRO A 269 16.96 14.96 8.29
C PRO A 269 17.97 14.64 7.19
N ASP A 270 17.61 13.68 6.32
CA ASP A 270 18.33 13.34 5.10
C ASP A 270 17.49 13.66 3.84
N PHE A 271 17.88 13.15 2.66
CA PHE A 271 17.19 13.40 1.39
C PHE A 271 15.70 13.01 1.43
N ARG A 272 15.30 12.10 2.31
CA ARG A 272 13.89 11.68 2.48
C ARG A 272 13.02 12.79 3.04
N GLN A 273 13.63 13.77 3.74
CA GLN A 273 12.89 14.94 4.22
C GLN A 273 12.29 15.75 3.08
N ASP A 274 13.02 15.95 1.97
CA ASP A 274 12.50 16.68 0.81
C ASP A 274 11.35 15.94 0.13
N ILE A 275 11.42 14.62 0.10
CA ILE A 275 10.34 13.77 -0.40
C ILE A 275 9.10 13.92 0.51
N ALA A 276 9.27 13.73 1.82
CA ALA A 276 8.19 13.88 2.80
C ALA A 276 7.55 15.27 2.76
N ALA A 277 8.36 16.31 2.66
CA ALA A 277 7.91 17.70 2.58
C ALA A 277 7.10 18.00 1.31
N SER A 278 7.20 17.18 0.27
CA SER A 278 6.41 17.31 -0.96
C SER A 278 5.02 16.66 -0.88
N TRP A 279 4.77 15.85 0.15
CA TRP A 279 3.51 15.12 0.32
C TRP A 279 2.50 15.89 1.18
N THR A 280 1.29 15.38 1.24
CA THR A 280 0.22 15.93 2.09
C THR A 280 0.48 15.67 3.58
N GLU A 281 -0.15 16.48 4.43
CA GLU A 281 -0.14 16.29 5.88
C GLU A 281 -1.38 15.55 6.39
N SER A 282 -2.53 15.77 5.73
CA SER A 282 -3.79 15.08 6.03
C SER A 282 -4.65 14.98 4.78
N ILE A 283 -5.58 14.02 4.78
CA ILE A 283 -6.35 13.61 3.61
C ILE A 283 -7.83 13.64 3.94
N ASP A 284 -8.64 14.17 3.00
CA ASP A 284 -10.08 14.00 2.98
C ASP A 284 -10.43 12.65 2.31
N ASP A 285 -10.96 11.72 3.08
CA ASP A 285 -11.41 10.40 2.65
C ASP A 285 -12.94 10.25 2.62
N SER A 286 -13.66 11.37 2.56
CA SER A 286 -15.13 11.39 2.59
C SER A 286 -15.78 10.55 1.49
N LYS A 287 -15.14 10.43 0.31
CA LYS A 287 -15.59 9.55 -0.78
C LYS A 287 -15.56 8.08 -0.38
N ALA A 288 -14.46 7.61 0.21
CA ALA A 288 -14.34 6.24 0.69
C ALA A 288 -15.39 5.92 1.77
N ARG A 289 -15.59 6.86 2.71
CA ARG A 289 -16.60 6.73 3.77
C ARG A 289 -18.02 6.68 3.22
N THR A 290 -18.32 7.45 2.20
CA THR A 290 -19.65 7.51 1.58
C THR A 290 -19.90 6.26 0.72
N ASP A 291 -18.96 5.93 -0.16
CA ASP A 291 -19.15 4.93 -1.20
C ASP A 291 -19.14 3.49 -0.65
N TRP A 292 -18.14 3.14 0.14
CA TRP A 292 -17.99 1.77 0.64
C TRP A 292 -17.80 1.67 2.17
N LYS A 293 -18.23 2.72 2.91
CA LYS A 293 -18.35 2.74 4.38
C LYS A 293 -17.02 2.58 5.11
N TRP A 294 -15.94 3.06 4.51
CA TRP A 294 -14.62 3.05 5.13
C TRP A 294 -14.64 3.67 6.53
N LYS A 295 -13.97 3.02 7.47
CA LYS A 295 -13.71 3.52 8.81
C LYS A 295 -12.46 2.84 9.36
N PRO A 296 -11.43 3.60 9.81
CA PRO A 296 -10.29 3.03 10.51
C PRO A 296 -10.67 2.55 11.91
N ASP A 297 -10.00 1.52 12.39
CA ASP A 297 -10.17 0.96 13.72
C ASP A 297 -9.03 1.35 14.68
N PHE A 298 -7.89 1.82 14.15
CA PHE A 298 -6.70 2.19 14.91
C PHE A 298 -6.46 3.71 14.90
N ASP A 299 -6.11 4.22 16.07
CA ASP A 299 -5.49 5.51 16.30
C ASP A 299 -4.03 5.33 16.73
N LEU A 300 -3.30 6.42 17.00
CA LEU A 300 -1.90 6.38 17.39
C LEU A 300 -1.66 5.59 18.68
N GLU A 301 -2.55 5.71 19.67
CA GLU A 301 -2.44 4.99 20.94
C GLU A 301 -2.62 3.49 20.77
N LYS A 302 -3.70 3.05 20.12
CA LYS A 302 -3.97 1.63 19.86
C LYS A 302 -2.87 0.99 19.03
N MET A 303 -2.41 1.68 17.98
CA MET A 303 -1.31 1.22 17.15
C MET A 303 -0.03 1.07 17.97
N THR A 304 0.31 2.03 18.82
CA THR A 304 1.52 1.97 19.64
C THR A 304 1.49 0.78 20.61
N ILE A 305 0.34 0.58 21.28
CA ILE A 305 0.16 -0.57 22.19
C ILE A 305 0.35 -1.89 21.42
N ASP A 306 -0.27 -2.03 20.27
CA ASP A 306 -0.23 -3.24 19.46
C ASP A 306 1.19 -3.51 18.91
N MET A 307 1.86 -2.47 18.37
CA MET A 307 3.26 -2.56 17.91
C MET A 307 4.19 -3.03 19.01
N LEU A 308 4.13 -2.39 20.19
CA LEU A 308 4.99 -2.75 21.31
C LEU A 308 4.70 -4.16 21.82
N SER A 309 3.45 -4.60 21.86
CA SER A 309 3.08 -5.94 22.31
C SER A 309 3.60 -7.06 21.41
N HIS A 310 3.72 -6.82 20.11
CA HIS A 310 4.20 -7.81 19.14
C HIS A 310 5.73 -7.81 18.97
N LEU A 311 6.39 -6.69 19.27
CA LEU A 311 7.83 -6.55 19.11
C LEU A 311 8.64 -6.80 20.41
N SER A 312 7.95 -6.89 21.57
CA SER A 312 8.57 -7.11 22.90
C SER A 312 9.00 -8.53 23.13
#